data_c1948fd606a55a7b9e36e2648a8b51fa
#
_entry.id   c1948fd606a55a7b9e36e2648a8b51fa
#
_cell.length_a   1.000
_cell.length_b   1.000
_cell.length_c   1.000
_cell.angle_alpha   90.00
_cell.angle_beta   90.00
_cell.angle_gamma   90.00
#
_symmetry.space_group_name_H-M   'P 1'
#
loop_
_entity.id
_entity.type
_entity.pdbx_description
1 polymer ?
#
loop_
_entity_poly.entity_id
_entity_poly.type
_entity_poly.pdbx_seq_one_letter_code
_entity_poly.pdbx_strand_id
1 'polypeptide(L)'
;TVFIDDMGYSDLSVFGGTRVETENIDRLAAEGIKFTNFYVNSPICSPSRTALTTGQYPQRWRITSFLNNRKNNRERGMAQWLDPGAPVLARELQKAGYATGHFGKWHMGGQRDVNDAPRIRRYGFDTSLTNFEGMGAKLLPLTMTPDSPEPGRIWDKATILGDPVIWVQ
;
A
#
# COMPACT_ATOMS: atom_id res chain seq x y z
N THR A 1 -11.52 -0.43 2.22
CA THR A 1 -10.57 0.53 2.84
C THR A 1 -9.82 1.25 1.76
N VAL A 2 -9.73 2.56 1.82
CA VAL A 2 -8.83 3.40 1.03
C VAL A 2 -7.77 3.94 1.98
N PHE A 3 -6.49 3.71 1.65
CA PHE A 3 -5.36 4.20 2.42
C PHE A 3 -4.51 5.12 1.55
N ILE A 4 -4.47 6.39 1.89
CA ILE A 4 -3.79 7.43 1.10
C ILE A 4 -2.37 7.61 1.67
N ASP A 5 -1.37 7.50 0.78
CA ASP A 5 0.04 7.63 1.13
C ASP A 5 0.46 9.11 1.05
N ASP A 6 1.28 9.56 1.99
CA ASP A 6 1.87 10.90 2.04
C ASP A 6 0.86 12.08 2.03
N MET A 7 -0.38 11.87 2.48
CA MET A 7 -1.38 12.92 2.58
C MET A 7 -1.30 13.64 3.94
N GLY A 8 -1.28 14.95 3.92
CA GLY A 8 -1.38 15.78 5.11
C GLY A 8 -2.82 16.01 5.56
N TYR A 9 -3.00 16.35 6.84
CA TYR A 9 -4.32 16.62 7.42
C TYR A 9 -5.10 17.70 6.64
N SER A 10 -4.45 18.78 6.28
CA SER A 10 -5.07 19.91 5.59
C SER A 10 -5.08 19.78 4.06
N ASP A 11 -4.83 18.62 3.50
CA ASP A 11 -4.92 18.41 2.04
C ASP A 11 -6.37 18.23 1.58
N LEU A 12 -7.26 17.81 2.50
CA LEU A 12 -8.69 17.67 2.23
C LEU A 12 -9.48 18.89 2.68
N SER A 13 -10.46 19.33 1.87
CA SER A 13 -11.31 20.47 2.21
C SER A 13 -12.12 20.24 3.49
N VAL A 14 -12.58 19.04 3.74
CA VAL A 14 -13.29 18.64 4.98
C VAL A 14 -12.48 18.88 6.26
N PHE A 15 -11.16 18.96 6.16
CA PHE A 15 -10.24 19.29 7.25
C PHE A 15 -9.63 20.69 7.16
N GLY A 16 -10.23 21.57 6.34
CA GLY A 16 -9.83 22.97 6.17
C GLY A 16 -8.80 23.21 5.06
N GLY A 17 -8.56 22.22 4.20
CA GLY A 17 -7.75 22.41 3.01
C GLY A 17 -8.37 23.40 2.03
N THR A 18 -7.54 24.26 1.43
CA THR A 18 -7.99 25.29 0.49
C THR A 18 -7.37 25.18 -0.90
N ARG A 19 -6.48 24.22 -1.10
CA ARG A 19 -5.75 24.06 -2.37
C ARG A 19 -6.55 23.33 -3.44
N VAL A 20 -7.35 22.36 -3.03
CA VAL A 20 -8.18 21.52 -3.89
C VAL A 20 -9.49 21.25 -3.20
N GLU A 21 -10.58 21.40 -3.90
CA GLU A 21 -11.90 20.99 -3.43
C GLU A 21 -12.04 19.48 -3.54
N THR A 22 -12.43 18.83 -2.44
CA THR A 22 -12.56 17.37 -2.35
C THR A 22 -14.02 16.96 -2.09
N GLU A 23 -14.93 17.47 -2.89
CA GLU A 23 -16.40 17.38 -2.70
C GLU A 23 -16.91 15.95 -2.41
N ASN A 24 -16.39 14.95 -3.10
CA ASN A 24 -16.82 13.57 -2.88
C ASN A 24 -16.36 13.02 -1.54
N ILE A 25 -15.17 13.40 -1.07
CA ILE A 25 -14.65 13.03 0.25
C ILE A 25 -15.40 13.80 1.34
N ASP A 26 -15.68 15.06 1.10
CA ASP A 26 -16.44 15.92 2.00
C ASP A 26 -17.88 15.38 2.19
N ARG A 27 -18.51 14.94 1.10
CA ARG A 27 -19.81 14.27 1.15
C ARG A 27 -19.73 12.97 1.94
N LEU A 28 -18.73 12.13 1.71
CA LEU A 28 -18.53 10.90 2.47
C LEU A 28 -18.37 11.19 3.98
N ALA A 29 -17.63 12.24 4.32
CA ALA A 29 -17.46 12.66 5.72
C ALA A 29 -18.78 13.19 6.35
N ALA A 30 -19.60 13.88 5.56
CA ALA A 30 -20.90 14.39 6.01
C ALA A 30 -21.92 13.27 6.22
N GLU A 31 -21.88 12.24 5.39
CA GLU A 31 -22.76 11.06 5.47
C GLU A 31 -22.29 10.01 6.49
N GLY A 32 -21.05 10.09 6.95
CA GLY A 32 -20.39 9.11 7.81
C GLY A 32 -19.87 9.67 9.11
N ILE A 33 -18.73 9.17 9.54
CA ILE A 33 -18.04 9.61 10.76
C ILE A 33 -16.69 10.20 10.39
N LYS A 34 -16.44 11.43 10.80
CA LYS A 34 -15.16 12.12 10.67
C LYS A 34 -14.40 12.09 12.00
N PHE A 35 -13.24 11.45 12.02
CA PHE A 35 -12.35 11.44 13.17
C PHE A 35 -11.37 12.62 13.07
N THR A 36 -11.41 13.53 14.02
CA THR A 36 -10.51 14.70 14.06
C THR A 36 -9.18 14.42 14.74
N ASN A 37 -9.10 13.36 15.51
CA ASN A 37 -7.90 12.90 16.24
C ASN A 37 -7.65 11.42 15.95
N PHE A 38 -7.35 11.09 14.70
CA PHE A 38 -7.02 9.75 14.28
C PHE A 38 -5.59 9.73 13.75
N TYR A 39 -4.72 8.95 14.37
CA TYR A 39 -3.29 8.93 14.09
C TYR A 39 -2.85 7.56 13.59
N VAL A 40 -1.97 7.56 12.61
CA VAL A 40 -1.28 6.35 12.16
C VAL A 40 -0.22 5.92 13.17
N ASN A 41 0.12 4.64 13.20
CA ASN A 41 1.12 4.10 14.14
C ASN A 41 2.56 4.55 13.84
N SER A 42 2.81 5.07 12.65
CA SER A 42 4.12 5.55 12.23
C SER A 42 3.96 6.57 11.10
N PRO A 43 4.79 7.61 11.03
CA PRO A 43 4.81 8.55 9.90
C PRO A 43 5.50 7.97 8.66
N ILE A 44 5.85 6.69 8.65
CA ILE A 44 6.60 6.02 7.59
C ILE A 44 5.73 4.90 6.99
N CYS A 45 5.81 4.74 5.67
CA CYS A 45 4.93 3.87 4.88
C CYS A 45 4.90 2.40 5.32
N SER A 46 6.02 1.68 5.32
CA SER A 46 6.00 0.24 5.64
C SER A 46 5.48 -0.08 7.05
N PRO A 47 5.91 0.60 8.13
CA PRO A 47 5.37 0.32 9.46
C PRO A 47 3.91 0.74 9.60
N SER A 48 3.48 1.86 9.03
CA SER A 48 2.09 2.28 9.06
C SER A 48 1.18 1.28 8.34
N ARG A 49 1.62 0.79 7.17
CA ARG A 49 0.91 -0.25 6.40
C ARG A 49 0.87 -1.57 7.14
N THR A 50 1.97 -1.95 7.79
CA THR A 50 2.00 -3.16 8.63
C THR A 50 0.98 -3.07 9.76
N ALA A 51 0.90 -1.95 10.45
CA ALA A 51 -0.07 -1.75 11.52
C ALA A 51 -1.51 -1.83 11.01
N LEU A 52 -1.83 -1.15 9.90
CA LEU A 52 -3.16 -1.20 9.29
C LEU A 52 -3.54 -2.62 8.86
N THR A 53 -2.61 -3.33 8.22
CA THR A 53 -2.86 -4.66 7.65
C THR A 53 -3.04 -5.72 8.73
N THR A 54 -2.28 -5.63 9.82
CA THR A 54 -2.23 -6.66 10.87
C THR A 54 -3.05 -6.33 12.11
N GLY A 55 -3.46 -5.07 12.30
CA GLY A 55 -4.05 -4.60 13.55
C GLY A 55 -3.07 -4.61 14.73
N GLN A 56 -1.77 -4.70 14.48
CA GLN A 56 -0.74 -4.83 15.51
C GLN A 56 0.37 -3.79 15.34
N TYR A 57 1.10 -3.51 16.42
CA TYR A 57 2.27 -2.64 16.35
C TYR A 57 3.33 -3.19 15.40
N PRO A 58 3.86 -2.38 14.46
CA PRO A 58 4.78 -2.84 13.43
C PRO A 58 6.12 -3.34 13.98
N GLN A 59 6.52 -2.92 15.16
CA GLN A 59 7.71 -3.40 15.88
C GLN A 59 7.66 -4.91 16.16
N ARG A 60 6.48 -5.47 16.39
CA ARG A 60 6.27 -6.91 16.55
C ARG A 60 6.76 -7.69 15.33
N TRP A 61 6.65 -7.09 14.16
CA TRP A 61 7.04 -7.66 12.88
C TRP A 61 8.43 -7.22 12.42
N ARG A 62 9.15 -6.48 13.28
CA ARG A 62 10.46 -5.89 12.99
C ARG A 62 10.44 -5.02 11.71
N ILE A 63 9.35 -4.31 11.48
CA ILE A 63 9.19 -3.33 10.41
C ILE A 63 9.04 -1.95 11.07
N THR A 64 10.19 -1.35 11.40
CA THR A 64 10.26 -0.10 12.18
C THR A 64 10.54 1.13 11.31
N SER A 65 10.86 0.92 10.03
CA SER A 65 11.06 1.96 9.02
C SER A 65 10.65 1.42 7.65
N PHE A 66 10.76 2.23 6.59
CA PHE A 66 10.48 1.74 5.24
C PHE A 66 11.41 0.59 4.87
N LEU A 67 10.83 -0.44 4.29
CA LEU A 67 11.59 -1.57 3.77
C LEU A 67 12.39 -1.14 2.54
N ASN A 68 13.56 -1.72 2.39
CA ASN A 68 14.51 -1.44 1.33
C ASN A 68 15.18 -2.76 0.89
N ASN A 69 16.33 -2.69 0.22
CA ASN A 69 17.07 -3.88 -0.15
C ASN A 69 17.55 -4.67 1.08
N ARG A 70 17.89 -5.94 0.87
CA ARG A 70 18.28 -6.89 1.93
C ARG A 70 19.40 -6.40 2.84
N LYS A 71 20.38 -5.70 2.28
CA LYS A 71 21.51 -5.17 3.03
C LYS A 71 21.04 -4.12 4.03
N ASN A 72 20.34 -3.11 3.53
CA ASN A 72 19.83 -2.02 4.37
C ASN A 72 18.85 -2.49 5.44
N ASN A 73 17.97 -3.43 5.11
CA ASN A 73 17.05 -4.00 6.09
C ASN A 73 17.81 -4.73 7.22
N ARG A 74 18.84 -5.51 6.88
CA ARG A 74 19.67 -6.20 7.88
C ARG A 74 20.45 -5.25 8.77
N GLU A 75 21.08 -4.23 8.18
CA GLU A 75 21.86 -3.23 8.93
C GLU A 75 20.99 -2.48 9.95
N ARG A 76 19.71 -2.31 9.65
CA ARG A 76 18.73 -1.69 10.55
C ARG A 76 18.00 -2.69 11.46
N GLY A 77 18.38 -3.95 11.47
CA GLY A 77 17.75 -5.00 12.28
C GLY A 77 16.29 -5.32 11.89
N MET A 78 15.89 -4.94 10.68
CA MET A 78 14.51 -5.08 10.21
C MET A 78 14.27 -6.43 9.53
N ALA A 79 13.00 -6.80 9.45
CA ALA A 79 12.54 -7.91 8.60
C ALA A 79 12.77 -7.58 7.11
N GLN A 80 12.80 -8.62 6.26
CA GLN A 80 12.90 -8.43 4.82
C GLN A 80 11.52 -8.18 4.17
N TRP A 81 10.47 -8.68 4.81
CA TRP A 81 9.06 -8.55 4.44
C TRP A 81 8.17 -8.80 5.64
N LEU A 82 6.90 -8.45 5.52
CA LEU A 82 5.90 -8.88 6.50
C LEU A 82 5.79 -10.41 6.48
N ASP A 83 5.84 -11.03 7.65
CA ASP A 83 5.64 -12.48 7.77
C ASP A 83 4.25 -12.87 7.22
N PRO A 84 4.17 -13.81 6.26
CA PRO A 84 2.88 -14.30 5.79
C PRO A 84 2.02 -14.97 6.87
N GLY A 85 2.62 -15.38 7.99
CA GLY A 85 1.90 -15.87 9.17
C GLY A 85 1.25 -14.78 10.02
N ALA A 86 1.50 -13.50 9.73
CA ALA A 86 0.87 -12.39 10.45
C ALA A 86 -0.66 -12.45 10.35
N PRO A 87 -1.40 -12.02 11.38
CA PRO A 87 -2.84 -11.84 11.29
C PRO A 87 -3.13 -10.71 10.29
N VAL A 88 -3.76 -11.04 9.18
CA VAL A 88 -4.10 -10.10 8.12
C VAL A 88 -5.61 -10.04 7.95
N LEU A 89 -6.17 -8.83 8.01
CA LEU A 89 -7.61 -8.61 7.88
C LEU A 89 -8.21 -9.29 6.63
N ALA A 90 -7.51 -9.21 5.50
CA ALA A 90 -7.97 -9.84 4.26
C ALA A 90 -8.16 -11.35 4.42
N ARG A 91 -7.26 -12.05 5.13
CA ARG A 91 -7.37 -13.48 5.38
C ARG A 91 -8.56 -13.82 6.25
N GLU A 92 -8.86 -13.01 7.25
CA GLU A 92 -10.02 -13.24 8.12
C GLU A 92 -11.34 -12.99 7.37
N LEU A 93 -11.37 -11.96 6.52
CA LEU A 93 -12.51 -11.71 5.63
C LEU A 93 -12.70 -12.84 4.61
N GLN A 94 -11.61 -13.34 4.02
CA GLN A 94 -11.66 -14.48 3.09
C GLN A 94 -12.25 -15.72 3.76
N LYS A 95 -11.84 -16.04 4.99
CA LYS A 95 -12.43 -17.12 5.79
C LYS A 95 -13.92 -16.93 6.06
N ALA A 96 -14.37 -15.69 6.15
CA ALA A 96 -15.77 -15.33 6.32
C ALA A 96 -16.55 -15.28 4.99
N GLY A 97 -15.94 -15.70 3.86
CA GLY A 97 -16.59 -15.80 2.56
C GLY A 97 -16.57 -14.53 1.73
N TYR A 98 -15.81 -13.50 2.13
CA TYR A 98 -15.64 -12.30 1.31
C TYR A 98 -14.59 -12.52 0.20
N ALA A 99 -14.88 -12.02 -0.99
CA ALA A 99 -13.85 -11.82 -2.02
C ALA A 99 -12.91 -10.68 -1.59
N THR A 100 -11.61 -10.90 -1.72
CA THR A 100 -10.59 -9.97 -1.22
C THR A 100 -9.68 -9.48 -2.34
N GLY A 101 -9.36 -8.19 -2.35
CA GLY A 101 -8.49 -7.60 -3.35
C GLY A 101 -7.57 -6.54 -2.76
N HIS A 102 -6.35 -6.45 -3.29
CA HIS A 102 -5.41 -5.38 -2.97
C HIS A 102 -5.01 -4.64 -4.24
N PHE A 103 -5.17 -3.32 -4.23
CA PHE A 103 -4.89 -2.45 -5.36
C PHE A 103 -4.02 -1.27 -4.90
N GLY A 104 -2.89 -1.06 -5.55
CA GLY A 104 -1.97 0.03 -5.21
C GLY A 104 -0.73 -0.40 -4.42
N LYS A 105 -0.19 0.51 -3.62
CA LYS A 105 1.08 0.33 -2.91
C LYS A 105 0.99 -0.68 -1.77
N TRP A 106 1.88 -1.67 -1.78
CA TRP A 106 2.05 -2.66 -0.70
C TRP A 106 3.14 -2.25 0.31
N HIS A 107 4.34 -2.11 -0.12
CA HIS A 107 5.54 -1.71 0.63
C HIS A 107 5.77 -2.45 1.96
N MET A 108 5.40 -3.73 2.00
CA MET A 108 5.72 -4.63 3.11
C MET A 108 6.55 -5.83 2.61
N GLY A 109 7.51 -5.54 1.74
CA GLY A 109 8.35 -6.49 1.01
C GLY A 109 7.84 -6.75 -0.40
N GLY A 110 8.74 -6.93 -1.35
CA GLY A 110 8.40 -7.19 -2.74
C GLY A 110 9.55 -6.90 -3.70
N GLN A 111 9.27 -6.97 -4.98
CA GLN A 111 10.26 -7.15 -6.04
C GLN A 111 11.37 -6.10 -6.12
N ARG A 112 11.11 -4.86 -5.79
CA ARG A 112 12.18 -3.85 -5.79
C ARG A 112 13.01 -3.91 -4.51
N ASP A 113 12.36 -4.17 -3.37
CA ASP A 113 13.04 -4.29 -2.09
C ASP A 113 13.82 -5.61 -2.06
N VAL A 114 13.08 -6.72 -2.18
CA VAL A 114 13.62 -8.09 -2.23
C VAL A 114 12.78 -8.92 -3.20
N ASN A 115 13.40 -9.45 -4.23
CA ASN A 115 12.73 -10.12 -5.36
C ASN A 115 12.12 -11.49 -5.03
N ASP A 116 12.46 -12.08 -3.89
CA ASP A 116 11.95 -13.36 -3.41
C ASP A 116 10.95 -13.21 -2.25
N ALA A 117 10.41 -12.01 -2.04
CA ALA A 117 9.39 -11.78 -1.02
C ALA A 117 8.09 -12.58 -1.32
N PRO A 118 7.34 -12.93 -0.28
CA PRO A 118 6.07 -13.64 -0.45
C PRO A 118 5.09 -12.86 -1.32
N ARG A 119 4.40 -13.58 -2.19
CA ARG A 119 3.36 -12.99 -3.06
C ARG A 119 2.16 -12.51 -2.25
N ILE A 120 1.45 -11.52 -2.76
CA ILE A 120 0.26 -10.91 -2.12
C ILE A 120 -0.80 -11.95 -1.75
N ARG A 121 -1.00 -12.97 -2.56
CA ARG A 121 -1.92 -14.08 -2.26
C ARG A 121 -1.65 -14.79 -0.94
N ARG A 122 -0.39 -14.79 -0.49
CA ARG A 122 -0.01 -15.39 0.81
C ARG A 122 -0.59 -14.62 2.00
N TYR A 123 -1.09 -13.42 1.79
CA TYR A 123 -1.68 -12.56 2.81
C TYR A 123 -3.22 -12.59 2.79
N GLY A 124 -3.83 -13.47 1.98
CA GLY A 124 -5.29 -13.65 1.94
C GLY A 124 -6.00 -12.76 0.92
N PHE A 125 -5.31 -12.32 -0.13
CA PHE A 125 -5.94 -11.61 -1.23
C PHE A 125 -6.16 -12.54 -2.42
N ASP A 126 -7.41 -12.61 -2.91
CA ASP A 126 -7.80 -13.40 -4.09
C ASP A 126 -7.30 -12.75 -5.38
N THR A 127 -7.37 -11.41 -5.42
CA THR A 127 -6.96 -10.60 -6.57
C THR A 127 -6.01 -9.50 -6.12
N SER A 128 -5.01 -9.19 -6.94
CA SER A 128 -4.12 -8.07 -6.66
C SER A 128 -3.65 -7.36 -7.92
N LEU A 129 -3.58 -6.04 -7.85
CA LEU A 129 -2.89 -5.17 -8.78
C LEU A 129 -2.04 -4.21 -7.93
N THR A 130 -0.82 -4.63 -7.64
CA THR A 130 -0.04 -4.09 -6.53
C THR A 130 1.30 -3.57 -7.03
N ASN A 131 1.66 -2.36 -6.64
CA ASN A 131 3.04 -1.92 -6.68
C ASN A 131 3.68 -2.11 -5.29
N PHE A 132 4.95 -2.51 -5.26
CA PHE A 132 5.58 -2.92 -4.01
C PHE A 132 6.21 -1.78 -3.24
N GLU A 133 6.50 -0.67 -3.89
CA GLU A 133 7.08 0.50 -3.24
C GLU A 133 6.48 1.80 -3.77
N GLY A 134 6.89 2.93 -3.22
CA GLY A 134 6.15 4.12 -3.30
C GLY A 134 6.79 5.39 -3.83
N MET A 135 7.74 5.42 -4.71
CA MET A 135 8.26 6.70 -5.25
C MET A 135 8.19 6.75 -6.76
N GLY A 136 7.66 7.83 -7.33
CA GLY A 136 7.61 8.12 -8.77
C GLY A 136 6.36 7.60 -9.50
N ALA A 137 6.25 7.96 -10.76
CA ALA A 137 5.17 7.55 -11.66
C ALA A 137 5.14 6.03 -11.81
N LYS A 138 3.96 5.43 -11.64
CA LYS A 138 3.80 3.97 -11.67
C LYS A 138 2.62 3.59 -12.54
N LEU A 139 2.93 2.83 -13.58
CA LEU A 139 1.97 2.25 -14.49
C LEU A 139 2.05 0.73 -14.40
N LEU A 140 0.92 0.10 -14.12
CA LEU A 140 0.77 -1.33 -14.29
C LEU A 140 -0.05 -1.55 -15.55
N PRO A 141 0.55 -2.08 -16.64
CA PRO A 141 -0.23 -2.47 -17.79
C PRO A 141 -1.22 -3.57 -17.39
N LEU A 142 -2.44 -3.49 -17.94
CA LEU A 142 -3.53 -4.42 -17.61
C LEU A 142 -3.18 -5.90 -17.88
N THR A 143 -2.17 -6.15 -18.70
CA THR A 143 -1.70 -7.49 -19.06
C THR A 143 -0.66 -8.08 -18.11
N MET A 144 -0.22 -7.31 -17.10
CA MET A 144 0.82 -7.74 -16.19
C MET A 144 0.33 -7.82 -14.77
N THR A 145 0.68 -8.91 -14.11
CA THR A 145 0.46 -9.04 -12.68
C THR A 145 1.61 -8.40 -11.91
N PRO A 146 1.40 -7.87 -10.72
CA PRO A 146 2.44 -7.36 -9.84
C PRO A 146 3.54 -8.38 -9.52
N ASP A 147 3.22 -9.64 -9.71
CA ASP A 147 4.11 -10.78 -9.50
C ASP A 147 4.91 -11.17 -10.76
N SER A 148 4.86 -10.37 -11.82
CA SER A 148 5.64 -10.62 -13.04
C SER A 148 7.13 -10.45 -12.77
N PRO A 149 8.01 -11.32 -13.35
CA PRO A 149 9.43 -11.36 -12.99
C PRO A 149 10.26 -10.14 -13.44
N GLU A 150 9.72 -9.26 -14.30
CA GLU A 150 10.42 -8.08 -14.79
C GLU A 150 9.60 -6.77 -14.69
N PRO A 151 9.19 -6.33 -13.51
CA PRO A 151 8.34 -5.15 -13.38
C PRO A 151 9.02 -3.83 -13.76
N GLY A 152 10.35 -3.76 -13.69
CA GLY A 152 11.10 -2.52 -13.93
C GLY A 152 11.21 -2.07 -15.38
N ARG A 153 11.06 -2.98 -16.36
CA ARG A 153 11.23 -2.68 -17.80
C ARG A 153 9.96 -2.18 -18.50
N ILE A 154 8.85 -2.21 -17.81
CA ILE A 154 7.53 -2.01 -18.41
C ILE A 154 7.06 -0.58 -18.27
N TRP A 155 7.63 0.14 -17.32
CA TRP A 155 7.24 1.50 -16.98
C TRP A 155 7.39 2.50 -18.11
N ASP A 156 8.34 2.29 -19.01
CA ASP A 156 8.69 3.24 -20.07
C ASP A 156 7.76 3.19 -21.29
N LYS A 157 6.87 2.19 -21.38
CA LYS A 157 6.05 1.95 -22.58
C LYS A 157 4.60 1.55 -22.32
N ALA A 158 4.13 1.68 -21.10
CA ALA A 158 2.77 1.28 -20.76
C ALA A 158 1.75 2.31 -21.27
N THR A 159 0.75 1.82 -21.99
CA THR A 159 -0.42 2.59 -22.38
C THR A 159 -1.68 1.87 -21.89
N ILE A 160 -2.68 2.62 -21.46
CA ILE A 160 -4.01 2.08 -21.18
C ILE A 160 -4.95 2.64 -22.24
N LEU A 161 -5.63 1.75 -22.96
CA LEU A 161 -6.52 2.11 -24.08
C LEU A 161 -5.84 2.94 -25.18
N GLY A 162 -4.52 2.76 -25.36
CA GLY A 162 -3.75 3.48 -26.36
C GLY A 162 -3.16 4.80 -25.90
N ASP A 163 -3.57 5.32 -24.75
CA ASP A 163 -3.05 6.58 -24.21
C ASP A 163 -2.00 6.33 -23.12
N PRO A 164 -0.93 7.15 -23.06
CA PRO A 164 0.01 7.11 -21.96
C PRO A 164 -0.70 7.55 -20.68
N VAL A 165 -0.63 6.73 -19.65
CA VAL A 165 -1.22 7.05 -18.35
C VAL A 165 -0.12 7.33 -17.35
N ILE A 166 -0.14 8.51 -16.78
CA ILE A 166 0.79 8.92 -15.74
C ILE A 166 0.08 8.80 -14.40
N TRP A 167 0.59 7.93 -13.55
CA TRP A 167 0.21 7.92 -12.13
C TRP A 167 1.11 8.90 -11.39
N VAL A 168 0.49 9.90 -10.82
CA VAL A 168 1.16 10.80 -9.88
C VAL A 168 0.74 10.34 -8.48
N GLN A 169 1.72 10.17 -7.60
CA GLN A 169 1.46 9.96 -6.18
C GLN A 169 0.82 11.17 -5.57
#